data_396a56ee002b387f39278f963cc08e98
#
_entry.id   396a56ee002b387f39278f963cc08e98
#
_cell.length_a   1.000
_cell.length_b   1.000
_cell.length_c   1.000
_cell.angle_alpha   90.00
_cell.angle_beta   90.00
_cell.angle_gamma   90.00
#
_symmetry.space_group_name_H-M   'P 1'
#
loop_
_entity.id
_entity.type
_entity.pdbx_description
1 polymer ?
#
loop_
_entity_poly.entity_id
_entity_poly.type
_entity_poly.pdbx_seq_one_letter_code
_entity_poly.pdbx_strand_id
1 'polypeptide(L)'
;MGLFICLGMIFSYVETLVVLVPAIPGIKIGLSNALVVLLLYSYGITYCILFQLCRILLSSLLFGNLFGCLFSLAGAGISLLIMYLLKKVKWIDVPGNSMFGGIFHNIAQLFVAYALVQNTTVFYYFPVLLFSGALTGYAIGWIGEFILKRRLL
;
A
#
# COMPACT_ATOMS: atom_id res chain seq x y z
N MET A 1 -6.77 4.63 -17.54
CA MET A 1 -5.56 4.62 -16.69
C MET A 1 -5.25 5.99 -16.09
N GLY A 2 -5.25 7.06 -16.86
CA GLY A 2 -4.97 8.42 -16.36
C GLY A 2 -5.83 8.83 -15.15
N LEU A 3 -7.13 8.58 -15.16
CA LEU A 3 -8.01 8.86 -14.02
C LEU A 3 -7.55 8.17 -12.72
N PHE A 4 -7.16 6.90 -12.79
CA PHE A 4 -6.64 6.17 -11.62
C PHE A 4 -5.34 6.79 -11.10
N ILE A 5 -4.45 7.22 -11.99
CA ILE A 5 -3.20 7.88 -11.60
C ILE A 5 -3.51 9.22 -10.92
N CYS A 6 -4.40 10.05 -11.48
CA CYS A 6 -4.83 11.30 -10.85
C CYS A 6 -5.45 11.08 -9.47
N LEU A 7 -6.36 10.14 -9.32
CA LEU A 7 -6.95 9.79 -8.02
C LEU A 7 -5.89 9.27 -7.04
N GLY A 8 -4.97 8.43 -7.51
CA GLY A 8 -3.87 7.93 -6.70
C GLY A 8 -2.95 9.04 -6.21
N MET A 9 -2.70 10.05 -7.03
CA MET A 9 -1.94 11.24 -6.67
C MET A 9 -2.65 12.08 -5.60
N ILE A 10 -3.96 12.33 -5.80
CA ILE A 10 -4.79 13.05 -4.82
C ILE A 10 -4.77 12.30 -3.47
N PHE A 11 -4.97 10.99 -3.48
CA PHE A 11 -4.92 10.19 -2.26
C PHE A 11 -3.54 10.21 -1.60
N SER A 12 -2.47 10.12 -2.38
CA SER A 12 -1.10 10.25 -1.86
C SER A 12 -0.86 11.62 -1.24
N TYR A 13 -1.36 12.69 -1.86
CA TYR A 13 -1.26 14.04 -1.31
C TYR A 13 -2.04 14.18 0.00
N VAL A 14 -3.29 13.72 0.04
CA VAL A 14 -4.12 13.72 1.26
C VAL A 14 -3.41 12.95 2.39
N GLU A 15 -2.79 11.80 2.07
CA GLU A 15 -2.02 11.02 3.04
C GLU A 15 -0.80 11.78 3.60
N THR A 16 -0.20 12.69 2.84
CA THR A 16 0.89 13.55 3.36
C THR A 16 0.40 14.60 4.33
N LEU A 17 -0.85 15.04 4.20
CA LEU A 17 -1.47 16.01 5.11
C LEU A 17 -1.98 15.36 6.40
N VAL A 18 -2.37 14.09 6.33
CA VAL A 18 -2.92 13.33 7.46
C VAL A 18 -1.82 12.46 8.08
N VAL A 19 -1.08 13.02 9.02
CA VAL A 19 -0.10 12.27 9.81
C VAL A 19 -0.83 11.64 10.99
N LEU A 20 -1.15 10.34 10.91
CA LEU A 20 -1.89 9.63 11.95
C LEU A 20 -1.11 9.53 13.26
N VAL A 21 0.17 9.24 13.18
CA VAL A 21 1.05 9.15 14.35
C VAL A 21 2.40 9.81 14.01
N PRO A 22 2.64 11.06 14.45
CA PRO A 22 3.89 11.77 14.17
C PRO A 22 5.14 11.06 14.66
N ALA A 23 5.01 10.28 15.74
CA ALA A 23 6.11 9.57 16.36
C ALA A 23 6.58 8.31 15.60
N ILE A 24 5.76 7.77 14.69
CA ILE A 24 6.07 6.54 13.96
C ILE A 24 5.98 6.80 12.46
N PRO A 25 7.12 7.08 11.78
CA PRO A 25 7.14 7.25 10.34
C PRO A 25 6.73 5.94 9.65
N GLY A 26 5.87 6.05 8.63
CA GLY A 26 5.41 4.90 7.84
C GLY A 26 3.96 4.48 8.07
N ILE A 27 3.31 4.88 9.15
CA ILE A 27 1.88 4.62 9.35
C ILE A 27 1.09 5.58 8.46
N LYS A 28 0.51 5.03 7.38
CA LYS A 28 -0.37 5.73 6.44
C LYS A 28 -1.73 5.04 6.39
N ILE A 29 -2.77 5.77 6.04
CA ILE A 29 -4.13 5.20 5.89
C ILE A 29 -4.15 4.19 4.73
N GLY A 30 -3.33 4.39 3.72
CA GLY A 30 -3.24 3.52 2.56
C GLY A 30 -4.36 3.74 1.54
N LEU A 31 -4.95 4.95 1.48
CA LEU A 31 -6.04 5.26 0.53
C LEU A 31 -5.67 4.91 -0.91
N SER A 32 -4.42 5.17 -1.30
CA SER A 32 -3.91 4.82 -2.62
C SER A 32 -3.92 3.30 -2.87
N ASN A 33 -3.81 2.47 -1.82
CA ASN A 33 -3.84 1.02 -1.94
C ASN A 33 -5.25 0.50 -2.25
N ALA A 34 -6.31 1.25 -1.94
CA ALA A 34 -7.66 0.90 -2.37
C ALA A 34 -7.78 0.82 -3.90
N LEU A 35 -7.11 1.75 -4.60
CA LEU A 35 -7.05 1.72 -6.07
C LEU A 35 -6.25 0.51 -6.58
N VAL A 36 -5.21 0.09 -5.85
CA VAL A 36 -4.44 -1.12 -6.19
C VAL A 36 -5.30 -2.37 -6.09
N VAL A 37 -6.10 -2.49 -5.02
CA VAL A 37 -7.07 -3.60 -4.86
C VAL A 37 -8.04 -3.62 -6.04
N LEU A 38 -8.66 -2.48 -6.38
CA LEU A 38 -9.60 -2.38 -7.49
C LEU A 38 -8.95 -2.74 -8.83
N LEU A 39 -7.75 -2.24 -9.10
CA LEU A 39 -7.01 -2.55 -10.33
C LEU A 39 -6.61 -4.01 -10.39
N LEU A 40 -6.14 -4.60 -9.29
CA LEU A 40 -5.71 -5.99 -9.24
C LEU A 40 -6.85 -6.95 -9.56
N TYR A 41 -8.03 -6.69 -9.01
CA TYR A 41 -9.19 -7.56 -9.22
C TYR A 41 -9.93 -7.30 -10.53
N SER A 42 -9.93 -6.04 -11.04
CA SER A 42 -10.64 -5.69 -12.28
C SER A 42 -9.79 -5.83 -13.53
N TYR A 43 -8.51 -5.47 -13.50
CA TYR A 43 -7.65 -5.34 -14.69
C TYR A 43 -6.38 -6.21 -14.64
N GLY A 44 -5.99 -6.70 -13.47
CA GLY A 44 -4.84 -7.57 -13.28
C GLY A 44 -3.55 -6.86 -12.93
N ILE A 45 -2.47 -7.65 -12.80
CA ILE A 45 -1.20 -7.20 -12.19
C ILE A 45 -0.45 -6.14 -13.03
N THR A 46 -0.48 -6.23 -14.34
CA THR A 46 0.24 -5.32 -15.23
C THR A 46 -0.22 -3.87 -15.03
N TYR A 47 -1.53 -3.66 -14.90
CA TYR A 47 -2.10 -2.34 -14.63
C TYR A 47 -1.75 -1.83 -13.24
N CYS A 48 -1.64 -2.74 -12.25
CA CYS A 48 -1.21 -2.37 -10.90
C CYS A 48 0.25 -1.92 -10.87
N ILE A 49 1.15 -2.63 -11.57
CA ILE A 49 2.56 -2.26 -11.65
C ILE A 49 2.70 -0.87 -12.28
N LEU A 50 2.06 -0.64 -13.43
CA LEU A 50 2.11 0.63 -14.12
C LEU A 50 1.56 1.76 -13.26
N PHE A 51 0.40 1.54 -12.63
CA PHE A 51 -0.21 2.49 -11.71
C PHE A 51 0.72 2.84 -10.54
N GLN A 52 1.27 1.81 -9.85
CA GLN A 52 2.13 1.99 -8.70
C GLN A 52 3.41 2.76 -9.06
N LEU A 53 4.07 2.39 -10.16
CA LEU A 53 5.27 3.09 -10.63
C LEU A 53 4.98 4.56 -10.94
N CYS A 54 3.98 4.84 -11.78
CA CYS A 54 3.61 6.21 -12.11
C CYS A 54 3.26 7.03 -10.87
N ARG A 55 2.40 6.49 -9.99
CA ARG A 55 1.97 7.17 -8.77
C ARG A 55 3.13 7.45 -7.84
N ILE A 56 3.99 6.47 -7.57
CA ILE A 56 5.10 6.62 -6.62
C ILE A 56 6.11 7.63 -7.14
N LEU A 57 6.51 7.52 -8.41
CA LEU A 57 7.46 8.45 -9.00
C LEU A 57 6.92 9.87 -9.02
N LEU A 58 5.71 10.09 -9.50
CA LEU A 58 5.09 11.40 -9.55
C LEU A 58 4.87 12.00 -8.15
N SER A 59 4.36 11.22 -7.19
CA SER A 59 4.13 11.72 -5.84
C SER A 59 5.43 12.04 -5.11
N SER A 60 6.50 11.28 -5.36
CA SER A 60 7.82 11.53 -4.78
C SER A 60 8.48 12.77 -5.36
N LEU A 61 8.28 13.05 -6.64
CA LEU A 61 8.79 14.25 -7.30
C LEU A 61 8.03 15.52 -6.86
N LEU A 62 6.71 15.43 -6.67
CA LEU A 62 5.89 16.61 -6.40
C LEU A 62 5.76 16.93 -4.91
N PHE A 63 5.67 15.92 -4.06
CA PHE A 63 5.31 16.08 -2.64
C PHE A 63 6.28 15.39 -1.68
N GLY A 64 7.20 14.58 -2.19
CA GLY A 64 8.02 13.69 -1.39
C GLY A 64 9.51 13.99 -1.45
N ASN A 65 10.26 12.95 -1.12
CA ASN A 65 11.71 12.93 -1.19
C ASN A 65 12.19 11.53 -1.64
N LEU A 66 13.49 11.43 -1.93
CA LEU A 66 14.09 10.18 -2.41
C LEU A 66 13.91 9.01 -1.42
N PHE A 67 14.03 9.26 -0.12
CA PHE A 67 13.83 8.23 0.90
C PHE A 67 12.39 7.73 0.89
N GLY A 68 11.41 8.64 0.86
CA GLY A 68 9.98 8.29 0.74
C GLY A 68 9.67 7.48 -0.52
N CYS A 69 10.38 7.76 -1.63
CA CYS A 69 10.28 6.98 -2.86
C CYS A 69 10.75 5.54 -2.64
N LEU A 70 11.93 5.33 -2.05
CA LEU A 70 12.47 4.00 -1.75
C LEU A 70 11.55 3.19 -0.84
N PHE A 71 11.05 3.80 0.24
CA PHE A 71 10.08 3.18 1.14
C PHE A 71 8.81 2.76 0.39
N SER A 72 8.29 3.65 -0.45
CA SER A 72 7.07 3.39 -1.20
C SER A 72 7.25 2.31 -2.27
N LEU A 73 8.37 2.29 -2.97
CA LEU A 73 8.68 1.27 -3.98
C LEU A 73 8.82 -0.12 -3.36
N ALA A 74 9.59 -0.24 -2.28
CA ALA A 74 9.77 -1.51 -1.58
C ALA A 74 8.44 -2.03 -1.02
N GLY A 75 7.72 -1.18 -0.30
CA GLY A 75 6.41 -1.53 0.27
C GLY A 75 5.41 -1.94 -0.81
N ALA A 76 5.27 -1.14 -1.87
CA ALA A 76 4.34 -1.40 -2.96
C ALA A 76 4.70 -2.67 -3.74
N GLY A 77 5.99 -2.89 -4.01
CA GLY A 77 6.47 -4.07 -4.76
C GLY A 77 6.17 -5.37 -4.03
N ILE A 78 6.58 -5.47 -2.76
CA ILE A 78 6.34 -6.67 -1.93
C ILE A 78 4.86 -6.89 -1.67
N SER A 79 4.12 -5.83 -1.32
CA SER A 79 2.67 -5.89 -1.12
C SER A 79 1.95 -6.42 -2.35
N LEU A 80 2.24 -5.85 -3.53
CA LEU A 80 1.60 -6.28 -4.77
C LEU A 80 1.93 -7.72 -5.15
N LEU A 81 3.18 -8.15 -4.93
CA LEU A 81 3.60 -9.53 -5.17
C LEU A 81 2.79 -10.50 -4.31
N ILE A 82 2.70 -10.24 -3.01
CA ILE A 82 1.95 -11.08 -2.06
C ILE A 82 0.46 -11.10 -2.42
N MET A 83 -0.14 -9.93 -2.68
CA MET A 83 -1.55 -9.85 -3.07
C MET A 83 -1.84 -10.59 -4.38
N TYR A 84 -0.92 -10.55 -5.34
CA TYR A 84 -1.07 -11.29 -6.59
C TYR A 84 -1.01 -12.81 -6.39
N LEU A 85 -0.10 -13.28 -5.53
CA LEU A 85 0.00 -14.70 -5.19
C LEU A 85 -1.23 -15.19 -4.43
N LEU A 86 -1.67 -14.44 -3.41
CA LEU A 86 -2.82 -14.78 -2.59
C LEU A 86 -4.15 -14.68 -3.35
N LYS A 87 -4.27 -13.82 -4.37
CA LYS A 87 -5.43 -13.76 -5.24
C LYS A 87 -5.75 -15.10 -5.93
N LYS A 88 -4.74 -15.98 -6.11
CA LYS A 88 -4.92 -17.32 -6.68
C LYS A 88 -5.49 -18.33 -5.68
N VAL A 89 -5.49 -18.00 -4.41
CA VAL A 89 -5.95 -18.88 -3.33
C VAL A 89 -7.45 -18.67 -3.10
N LYS A 90 -8.26 -19.66 -3.45
CA LYS A 90 -9.74 -19.55 -3.54
C LYS A 90 -10.45 -19.23 -2.21
N TRP A 91 -9.84 -19.52 -1.06
CA TRP A 91 -10.44 -19.33 0.25
C TRP A 91 -10.01 -18.02 0.94
N ILE A 92 -9.21 -17.21 0.27
CA ILE A 92 -8.86 -15.85 0.75
C ILE A 92 -9.74 -14.86 0.01
N ASP A 93 -10.53 -14.11 0.76
CA ASP A 93 -11.38 -13.02 0.27
C ASP A 93 -10.57 -11.75 -0.04
N VAL A 94 -11.22 -10.75 -0.62
CA VAL A 94 -10.58 -9.48 -0.98
C VAL A 94 -10.05 -8.74 0.26
N PRO A 95 -10.81 -8.62 1.38
CA PRO A 95 -10.30 -8.02 2.61
C PRO A 95 -9.09 -8.75 3.19
N GLY A 96 -9.14 -10.07 3.27
CA GLY A 96 -8.02 -10.88 3.74
C GLY A 96 -6.77 -10.72 2.89
N ASN A 97 -6.91 -10.75 1.57
CA ASN A 97 -5.80 -10.52 0.65
C ASN A 97 -5.18 -9.13 0.84
N SER A 98 -6.01 -8.09 0.95
CA SER A 98 -5.55 -6.71 1.19
C SER A 98 -4.89 -6.55 2.56
N MET A 99 -5.36 -7.26 3.58
CA MET A 99 -4.75 -7.30 4.92
C MET A 99 -3.30 -7.80 4.85
N PHE A 100 -3.08 -8.93 4.18
CA PHE A 100 -1.71 -9.42 3.96
C PHE A 100 -0.89 -8.42 3.15
N GLY A 101 -1.47 -7.79 2.13
CA GLY A 101 -0.82 -6.71 1.38
C GLY A 101 -0.33 -5.58 2.29
N GLY A 102 -1.15 -5.11 3.22
CA GLY A 102 -0.80 -4.07 4.20
C GLY A 102 0.31 -4.50 5.17
N ILE A 103 0.23 -5.72 5.70
CA ILE A 103 1.26 -6.30 6.59
C ILE A 103 2.62 -6.32 5.87
N PHE A 104 2.67 -6.93 4.70
CA PHE A 104 3.93 -7.08 3.95
C PHE A 104 4.46 -5.76 3.38
N HIS A 105 3.58 -4.80 3.11
CA HIS A 105 3.96 -3.44 2.79
C HIS A 105 4.80 -2.82 3.93
N ASN A 106 4.29 -2.86 5.15
CA ASN A 106 4.95 -2.32 6.33
C ASN A 106 6.24 -3.08 6.69
N ILE A 107 6.24 -4.41 6.53
CA ILE A 107 7.44 -5.23 6.72
C ILE A 107 8.54 -4.79 5.73
N ALA A 108 8.22 -4.64 4.46
CA ALA A 108 9.19 -4.20 3.46
C ALA A 108 9.76 -2.81 3.78
N GLN A 109 8.91 -1.88 4.23
CA GLN A 109 9.35 -0.56 4.67
C GLN A 109 10.27 -0.63 5.88
N LEU A 110 9.99 -1.51 6.85
CA LEU A 110 10.84 -1.70 8.03
C LEU A 110 12.24 -2.20 7.64
N PHE A 111 12.33 -3.12 6.66
CA PHE A 111 13.62 -3.56 6.14
C PHE A 111 14.39 -2.45 5.43
N VAL A 112 13.72 -1.58 4.68
CA VAL A 112 14.35 -0.39 4.09
C VAL A 112 14.84 0.56 5.18
N ALA A 113 14.05 0.79 6.23
CA ALA A 113 14.45 1.60 7.38
C ALA A 113 15.72 1.03 8.05
N TYR A 114 15.74 -0.28 8.28
CA TYR A 114 16.91 -0.96 8.84
C TYR A 114 18.16 -0.82 7.95
N ALA A 115 18.01 -1.00 6.65
CA ALA A 115 19.13 -0.86 5.71
C ALA A 115 19.72 0.55 5.67
N LEU A 116 18.87 1.59 5.88
CA LEU A 116 19.31 2.98 5.87
C LEU A 116 19.93 3.42 7.22
N VAL A 117 19.32 3.01 8.33
CA VAL A 117 19.74 3.43 9.69
C VAL A 117 20.81 2.52 10.26
N GLN A 118 20.88 1.27 9.79
CA GLN A 118 21.80 0.21 10.26
C GLN A 118 21.74 0.00 11.80
N ASN A 119 20.57 0.20 12.39
CA ASN A 119 20.35 0.04 13.82
C ASN A 119 19.15 -0.89 14.07
N THR A 120 19.36 -1.95 14.84
CA THR A 120 18.34 -2.95 15.19
C THR A 120 17.18 -2.39 16.01
N THR A 121 17.35 -1.22 16.63
CA THR A 121 16.28 -0.53 17.38
C THR A 121 15.04 -0.26 16.50
N VAL A 122 15.20 -0.18 15.19
CA VAL A 122 14.08 -0.04 14.24
C VAL A 122 13.07 -1.19 14.37
N PHE A 123 13.49 -2.40 14.73
CA PHE A 123 12.61 -3.54 14.89
C PHE A 123 11.66 -3.46 16.10
N TYR A 124 11.87 -2.54 17.05
CA TYR A 124 10.90 -2.29 18.11
C TYR A 124 9.55 -1.77 17.56
N TYR A 125 9.55 -1.16 16.38
CA TYR A 125 8.33 -0.70 15.71
C TYR A 125 7.58 -1.84 14.99
N PHE A 126 8.18 -3.02 14.84
CA PHE A 126 7.60 -4.14 14.11
C PHE A 126 6.19 -4.53 14.55
N PRO A 127 5.88 -4.73 15.85
CA PRO A 127 4.53 -5.10 16.27
C PRO A 127 3.49 -4.04 15.89
N VAL A 128 3.82 -2.76 16.06
CA VAL A 128 2.92 -1.64 15.77
C VAL A 128 2.66 -1.55 14.26
N LEU A 129 3.70 -1.69 13.43
CA LEU A 129 3.59 -1.68 11.98
C LEU A 129 2.81 -2.88 11.45
N LEU A 130 2.97 -4.05 12.06
CA LEU A 130 2.21 -5.25 11.71
C LEU A 130 0.72 -5.05 11.99
N PHE A 131 0.38 -4.58 13.18
CA PHE A 131 -1.01 -4.32 13.58
C PHE A 131 -1.66 -3.23 12.72
N SER A 132 -0.97 -2.11 12.50
CA SER A 132 -1.47 -1.01 11.66
C SER A 132 -1.67 -1.47 10.22
N GLY A 133 -0.71 -2.21 9.65
CA GLY A 133 -0.81 -2.77 8.30
C GLY A 133 -1.97 -3.76 8.13
N ALA A 134 -2.20 -4.61 9.14
CA ALA A 134 -3.33 -5.53 9.14
C ALA A 134 -4.67 -4.78 9.18
N LEU A 135 -4.80 -3.83 10.10
CA LEU A 135 -6.05 -3.07 10.30
C LEU A 135 -6.39 -2.21 9.08
N THR A 136 -5.44 -1.40 8.63
CA THR A 136 -5.65 -0.53 7.46
C THR A 136 -5.83 -1.34 6.18
N GLY A 137 -5.04 -2.41 5.98
CA GLY A 137 -5.16 -3.30 4.84
C GLY A 137 -6.52 -4.00 4.78
N TYR A 138 -7.03 -4.48 5.92
CA TYR A 138 -8.35 -5.10 5.99
C TYR A 138 -9.47 -4.10 5.67
N ALA A 139 -9.44 -2.90 6.28
CA ALA A 139 -10.43 -1.86 6.04
C ALA A 139 -10.48 -1.44 4.55
N ILE A 140 -9.30 -1.26 3.93
CA ILE A 140 -9.17 -0.93 2.51
C ILE A 140 -9.68 -2.06 1.62
N GLY A 141 -9.36 -3.30 1.97
CA GLY A 141 -9.86 -4.47 1.26
C GLY A 141 -11.38 -4.58 1.31
N TRP A 142 -11.98 -4.28 2.46
CA TRP A 142 -13.43 -4.26 2.62
C TRP A 142 -14.10 -3.19 1.75
N ILE A 143 -13.54 -1.98 1.72
CA ILE A 143 -14.00 -0.92 0.81
C ILE A 143 -13.86 -1.35 -0.65
N GLY A 144 -12.71 -1.94 -1.01
CA GLY A 144 -12.45 -2.46 -2.35
C GLY A 144 -13.45 -3.52 -2.77
N GLU A 145 -13.74 -4.48 -1.90
CA GLU A 145 -14.74 -5.53 -2.15
C GLU A 145 -16.14 -4.94 -2.36
N PHE A 146 -16.53 -3.98 -1.52
CA PHE A 146 -17.83 -3.31 -1.64
C PHE A 146 -18.00 -2.62 -3.00
N ILE A 147 -16.96 -1.94 -3.48
CA ILE A 147 -16.98 -1.29 -4.79
C ILE A 147 -17.01 -2.32 -5.91
N LEU A 148 -16.22 -3.41 -5.81
CA LEU A 148 -16.19 -4.48 -6.81
C LEU A 148 -17.56 -5.16 -6.94
N LYS A 149 -18.23 -5.45 -5.84
CA LYS A 149 -19.57 -6.05 -5.84
C LYS A 149 -20.64 -5.15 -6.50
N ARG A 150 -20.55 -3.83 -6.28
CA ARG A 150 -21.47 -2.88 -6.94
C ARG A 150 -21.25 -2.70 -8.43
N ARG A 151 -20.02 -2.97 -8.92
CA ARG A 151 -19.69 -2.87 -10.34
C ARG A 151 -20.13 -4.10 -11.14
N LEU A 152 -20.43 -5.20 -10.45
CA LEU A 152 -20.90 -6.45 -11.05
C LEU A 152 -22.43 -6.57 -11.07
N LEU A 153 -23.15 -5.60 -10.46
CA LEU A 153 -24.61 -5.41 -10.55
C LEU A 153 -24.95 -4.29 -11.53
#